data_515e498a795eec4e3f1a8e128856459c
#
_entry.id   515e498a795eec4e3f1a8e128856459c
#
_cell.length_a   1.000
_cell.length_b   1.000
_cell.length_c   1.000
_cell.angle_alpha   90.00
_cell.angle_beta   90.00
_cell.angle_gamma   90.00
#
_symmetry.space_group_name_H-M   'P 1'
#
loop_
_entity.id
_entity.type
_entity.pdbx_description
1 polymer ?
#
loop_
_entity_poly.entity_id
_entity_poly.type
_entity_poly.pdbx_seq_one_letter_code
_entity_poly.pdbx_strand_id
1 'polypeptide(L)'
;MTEGNKVAIVGLGALGIVALKNCLEEGFEATGFDRIPYPGGLWTYTPEDRVSALPTTVGCFTDFPFPAEVPSLCSAGDMQRYLASYVEHFNLRPSMRLSTSITCVYHDESANKWVIEIDGAPHEMFDRVIMATGQNHTPKYPDIKGIELFHGEQLHAKSFKSPEGFKVLPRVKEGEPVDHTINVRYVTWQRVFERFFPSLVEKLFNNFGKRLQDEAFNIRPEWKLSPAPSLKKYLPLITDNLIDSLESGAVLSVEGVSGVVGPNKVELTDGKVIKVDTIIYCTGYMSDFSLLDPKYDPTRETTPDWAAARGSRGKPLPRLYQGVFSLSHPHSLAFQGAVALTMGQFQINDLSSMAVTQVWKGRSALPPQEEMEQAVDKHHAWIVEPAQEGSVLPQTVNPYQWADWANQTAGTGVNEYLGWGWKGWKFWFQEPRFCSVLMGGVYSPHIYRVFDGKRKRWGGARTEIERLYKVANEKPKVN
;
A
#
# COMPACT_ATOMS: atom_id res chain seq x y z
N MET A 1 -16.32 27.46 20.12
CA MET A 1 -15.96 26.04 19.90
C MET A 1 -16.40 25.72 18.49
N THR A 2 -15.48 25.40 17.61
CA THR A 2 -15.80 25.05 16.20
C THR A 2 -16.48 23.68 16.21
N GLU A 3 -17.81 23.68 16.02
CA GLU A 3 -18.59 22.46 15.84
C GLU A 3 -17.97 21.62 14.71
N GLY A 4 -17.82 20.31 14.95
CA GLY A 4 -17.46 19.36 13.92
C GLY A 4 -15.96 19.09 13.72
N ASN A 5 -15.14 19.09 14.77
CA ASN A 5 -13.68 18.95 14.65
C ASN A 5 -13.09 17.66 15.25
N LYS A 6 -13.90 16.81 15.88
CA LYS A 6 -13.44 15.56 16.51
C LYS A 6 -13.33 14.43 15.48
N VAL A 7 -12.17 13.80 15.42
CA VAL A 7 -11.88 12.69 14.48
C VAL A 7 -11.44 11.45 15.24
N ALA A 8 -12.09 10.31 15.01
CA ALA A 8 -11.61 9.01 15.47
C ALA A 8 -10.79 8.33 14.36
N ILE A 9 -9.63 7.77 14.70
CA ILE A 9 -8.85 6.91 13.83
C ILE A 9 -8.87 5.50 14.41
N VAL A 10 -9.44 4.55 13.69
CA VAL A 10 -9.58 3.16 14.12
C VAL A 10 -8.44 2.32 13.54
N GLY A 11 -7.50 1.94 14.42
CA GLY A 11 -6.25 1.26 14.09
C GLY A 11 -5.05 2.24 14.06
N LEU A 12 -3.98 1.90 14.78
CA LEU A 12 -2.73 2.68 14.89
C LEU A 12 -1.52 1.91 14.34
N GLY A 13 -1.74 1.17 13.26
CA GLY A 13 -0.66 0.73 12.37
C GLY A 13 -0.06 1.91 11.61
N ALA A 14 0.87 1.67 10.69
CA ALA A 14 1.48 2.73 9.86
C ALA A 14 0.44 3.66 9.22
N LEU A 15 -0.70 3.11 8.78
CA LEU A 15 -1.81 3.85 8.15
C LEU A 15 -2.47 4.84 9.11
N GLY A 16 -2.80 4.37 10.32
CA GLY A 16 -3.48 5.20 11.32
C GLY A 16 -2.56 6.22 11.96
N ILE A 17 -1.27 5.89 12.16
CA ILE A 17 -0.28 6.82 12.71
C ILE A 17 -0.13 8.05 11.80
N VAL A 18 0.01 7.85 10.49
CA VAL A 18 0.13 8.97 9.54
C VAL A 18 -1.16 9.76 9.40
N ALA A 19 -2.32 9.08 9.44
CA ALA A 19 -3.62 9.75 9.43
C ALA A 19 -3.83 10.61 10.69
N LEU A 20 -3.48 10.08 11.88
CA LEU A 20 -3.52 10.81 13.14
C LEU A 20 -2.65 12.07 13.07
N LYS A 21 -1.40 11.92 12.61
CA LYS A 21 -0.47 13.05 12.45
C LYS A 21 -1.03 14.11 11.52
N ASN A 22 -1.53 13.74 10.34
CA ASN A 22 -2.06 14.71 9.38
C ASN A 22 -3.35 15.39 9.88
N CYS A 23 -4.20 14.68 10.63
CA CYS A 23 -5.36 15.29 11.28
C CYS A 23 -4.93 16.34 12.34
N LEU A 24 -4.00 16.00 13.22
CA LEU A 24 -3.47 16.92 14.23
C LEU A 24 -2.75 18.12 13.59
N GLU A 25 -1.96 17.90 12.55
CA GLU A 25 -1.26 18.95 11.79
C GLU A 25 -2.22 19.98 11.20
N GLU A 26 -3.40 19.53 10.76
CA GLU A 26 -4.44 20.38 10.19
C GLU A 26 -5.42 20.94 11.26
N GLY A 27 -5.12 20.70 12.57
CA GLY A 27 -5.87 21.24 13.69
C GLY A 27 -7.22 20.57 13.94
N PHE A 28 -7.33 19.27 13.66
CA PHE A 28 -8.43 18.44 14.17
C PHE A 28 -8.14 17.97 15.60
N GLU A 29 -9.18 17.76 16.39
CA GLU A 29 -9.13 17.04 17.67
C GLU A 29 -9.17 15.54 17.38
N ALA A 30 -8.03 14.95 17.04
CA ALA A 30 -7.96 13.57 16.60
C ALA A 30 -7.56 12.62 17.73
N THR A 31 -8.24 11.48 17.82
CA THR A 31 -7.93 10.39 18.76
C THR A 31 -7.80 9.09 17.97
N GLY A 32 -6.66 8.43 18.13
CA GLY A 32 -6.42 7.12 17.52
C GLY A 32 -6.63 5.98 18.52
N PHE A 33 -7.23 4.88 18.08
CA PHE A 33 -7.53 3.71 18.90
C PHE A 33 -6.83 2.48 18.34
N ASP A 34 -6.23 1.68 19.18
CA ASP A 34 -5.72 0.36 18.81
C ASP A 34 -5.88 -0.65 19.96
N ARG A 35 -6.21 -1.90 19.61
CA ARG A 35 -6.35 -3.01 20.57
C ARG A 35 -5.03 -3.49 21.14
N ILE A 36 -3.91 -3.25 20.42
CA ILE A 36 -2.58 -3.65 20.87
C ILE A 36 -1.93 -2.54 21.73
N PRO A 37 -1.00 -2.90 22.64
CA PRO A 37 -0.42 -1.96 23.59
C PRO A 37 0.67 -1.05 23.00
N TYR A 38 0.99 -1.17 21.73
CA TYR A 38 2.01 -0.37 21.04
C TYR A 38 1.55 -0.01 19.63
N PRO A 39 1.94 1.14 19.10
CA PRO A 39 1.64 1.55 17.73
C PRO A 39 2.55 0.81 16.73
N GLY A 40 2.08 0.63 15.48
CA GLY A 40 2.88 0.02 14.41
C GLY A 40 2.17 -1.10 13.66
N GLY A 41 1.14 -1.71 14.25
CA GLY A 41 0.33 -2.74 13.59
C GLY A 41 1.16 -3.96 13.18
N LEU A 42 1.20 -4.30 11.89
CA LEU A 42 1.97 -5.43 11.37
C LEU A 42 3.49 -5.33 11.58
N TRP A 43 4.01 -4.13 11.80
CA TRP A 43 5.43 -3.87 12.03
C TRP A 43 5.84 -4.05 13.48
N THR A 44 4.98 -4.67 14.27
CA THR A 44 5.34 -5.13 15.59
C THR A 44 6.28 -6.31 15.47
N TYR A 45 7.49 -6.12 15.93
CA TYR A 45 8.61 -7.04 15.75
C TYR A 45 9.01 -7.66 17.07
N THR A 46 9.21 -8.98 17.07
CA THR A 46 9.94 -9.69 18.13
C THR A 46 11.32 -10.11 17.61
N PRO A 47 12.32 -10.36 18.46
CA PRO A 47 13.66 -10.78 18.02
C PRO A 47 13.68 -12.03 17.13
N GLU A 48 12.63 -12.86 17.23
CA GLU A 48 12.43 -14.08 16.43
C GLU A 48 11.86 -13.78 15.05
N ASP A 49 11.27 -12.58 14.84
CA ASP A 49 10.67 -12.16 13.59
C ASP A 49 11.76 -11.72 12.59
N ARG A 50 12.21 -12.63 11.72
CA ARG A 50 13.15 -12.34 10.64
C ARG A 50 12.44 -11.93 9.36
N VAL A 51 11.76 -10.79 9.35
CA VAL A 51 11.01 -10.35 8.16
C VAL A 51 11.79 -9.33 7.33
N SER A 52 11.58 -9.45 6.06
CA SER A 52 12.11 -8.86 4.86
C SER A 52 12.40 -7.37 4.87
N ALA A 53 13.42 -7.02 4.10
CA ALA A 53 13.85 -5.68 3.80
C ALA A 53 12.86 -4.92 2.90
N LEU A 54 12.55 -3.69 3.28
CA LEU A 54 11.91 -2.69 2.44
C LEU A 54 12.91 -1.62 2.03
N PRO A 55 12.83 -1.08 0.80
CA PRO A 55 13.66 0.05 0.41
C PRO A 55 13.38 1.28 1.29
N THR A 56 14.40 1.83 1.95
CA THR A 56 14.25 2.97 2.85
C THR A 56 13.93 4.26 2.10
N THR A 57 14.41 4.41 0.87
CA THR A 57 14.24 5.62 0.06
C THR A 57 12.79 5.88 -0.33
N VAL A 58 12.03 4.83 -0.68
CA VAL A 58 10.62 4.94 -1.08
C VAL A 58 9.65 4.42 -0.02
N GLY A 59 10.15 3.76 1.01
CA GLY A 59 9.38 3.16 2.11
C GLY A 59 9.18 4.07 3.31
N CYS A 60 9.43 5.38 3.20
CA CYS A 60 9.24 6.36 4.28
C CYS A 60 8.01 7.25 4.07
N PHE A 61 7.60 7.97 5.11
CA PHE A 61 6.61 9.04 5.02
C PHE A 61 7.18 10.29 4.35
N THR A 62 6.31 11.19 3.90
CA THR A 62 6.68 12.33 3.06
C THR A 62 7.49 13.41 3.78
N ASP A 63 7.45 13.43 5.10
CA ASP A 63 8.11 14.43 5.97
C ASP A 63 9.00 13.82 7.05
N PHE A 64 9.31 12.53 6.94
CA PHE A 64 10.16 11.84 7.91
C PHE A 64 11.02 10.78 7.21
N PRO A 65 12.30 11.07 6.91
CA PRO A 65 13.21 10.12 6.31
C PRO A 65 13.70 9.07 7.31
N PHE A 66 14.20 7.95 6.80
CA PHE A 66 14.99 7.05 7.63
C PHE A 66 16.32 7.70 8.05
N PRO A 67 16.83 7.39 9.25
CA PRO A 67 18.18 7.76 9.63
C PRO A 67 19.24 7.28 8.61
N ALA A 68 20.28 8.06 8.41
CA ALA A 68 21.28 7.78 7.36
C ALA A 68 22.06 6.47 7.58
N GLU A 69 22.14 6.01 8.82
CA GLU A 69 22.80 4.76 9.22
C GLU A 69 21.97 3.51 8.92
N VAL A 70 20.66 3.65 8.63
CA VAL A 70 19.82 2.51 8.28
C VAL A 70 20.15 2.06 6.86
N PRO A 71 20.40 0.76 6.64
CA PRO A 71 20.69 0.25 5.30
C PRO A 71 19.58 0.60 4.28
N SER A 72 19.96 0.74 3.02
CA SER A 72 19.00 1.01 1.92
C SER A 72 17.84 0.00 1.84
N LEU A 73 18.06 -1.20 2.37
CA LEU A 73 17.04 -2.23 2.58
C LEU A 73 16.93 -2.48 4.09
N CYS A 74 15.91 -1.91 4.73
CA CYS A 74 15.71 -2.00 6.17
C CYS A 74 15.08 -3.34 6.59
N SER A 75 15.41 -3.78 7.79
CA SER A 75 14.76 -4.91 8.46
C SER A 75 13.38 -4.51 9.03
N ALA A 76 12.59 -5.51 9.46
CA ALA A 76 11.34 -5.26 10.18
C ALA A 76 11.58 -4.50 11.50
N GLY A 77 12.70 -4.80 12.19
CA GLY A 77 13.10 -4.08 13.39
C GLY A 77 13.47 -2.62 13.13
N ASP A 78 14.10 -2.30 11.96
CA ASP A 78 14.34 -0.92 11.56
C ASP A 78 13.02 -0.19 11.31
N MET A 79 12.06 -0.85 10.66
CA MET A 79 10.74 -0.29 10.41
C MET A 79 9.97 -0.02 11.71
N GLN A 80 10.04 -0.94 12.67
CA GLN A 80 9.44 -0.72 14.00
C GLN A 80 10.05 0.50 14.70
N ARG A 81 11.38 0.62 14.70
CA ARG A 81 12.08 1.78 15.26
C ARG A 81 11.71 3.07 14.55
N TYR A 82 11.61 3.03 13.22
CA TYR A 82 11.18 4.16 12.40
C TYR A 82 9.79 4.65 12.79
N LEU A 83 8.79 3.75 12.90
CA LEU A 83 7.44 4.10 13.31
C LEU A 83 7.38 4.63 14.76
N ALA A 84 8.14 4.02 15.67
CA ALA A 84 8.24 4.51 17.04
C ALA A 84 8.84 5.93 17.09
N SER A 85 9.93 6.17 16.33
CA SER A 85 10.55 7.48 16.22
C SER A 85 9.63 8.53 15.59
N TYR A 86 8.81 8.13 14.61
CA TYR A 86 7.79 8.99 14.02
C TYR A 86 6.75 9.44 15.05
N VAL A 87 6.25 8.51 15.86
CA VAL A 87 5.29 8.79 16.94
C VAL A 87 5.85 9.78 17.95
N GLU A 88 7.09 9.60 18.36
CA GLU A 88 7.76 10.50 19.31
C GLU A 88 8.06 11.86 18.68
N HIS A 89 8.59 11.89 17.45
CA HIS A 89 8.96 13.14 16.74
C HIS A 89 7.77 14.08 16.57
N PHE A 90 6.60 13.54 16.25
CA PHE A 90 5.37 14.33 16.07
C PHE A 90 4.52 14.42 17.34
N ASN A 91 5.02 13.94 18.49
CA ASN A 91 4.34 13.94 19.79
C ASN A 91 2.89 13.39 19.69
N LEU A 92 2.73 12.23 19.08
CA LEU A 92 1.40 11.65 18.84
C LEU A 92 0.83 10.88 20.04
N ARG A 93 1.68 10.46 20.99
CA ARG A 93 1.29 9.66 22.17
C ARG A 93 0.08 10.20 22.94
N PRO A 94 -0.04 11.50 23.22
CA PRO A 94 -1.20 12.04 23.97
C PRO A 94 -2.54 11.82 23.26
N SER A 95 -2.53 11.64 21.93
CA SER A 95 -3.72 11.42 21.09
C SER A 95 -3.96 9.95 20.78
N MET A 96 -3.23 9.02 21.39
CA MET A 96 -3.35 7.57 21.18
C MET A 96 -3.97 6.88 22.39
N ARG A 97 -4.94 6.03 22.12
CA ARG A 97 -5.55 5.12 23.10
C ARG A 97 -5.22 3.68 22.69
N LEU A 98 -4.13 3.18 23.21
CA LEU A 98 -3.67 1.81 23.02
C LEU A 98 -4.38 0.86 23.98
N SER A 99 -4.28 -0.46 23.74
CA SER A 99 -5.01 -1.48 24.51
C SER A 99 -6.52 -1.19 24.60
N THR A 100 -7.08 -0.60 23.54
CA THR A 100 -8.49 -0.19 23.47
C THR A 100 -9.13 -0.85 22.26
N SER A 101 -9.96 -1.87 22.52
CA SER A 101 -10.65 -2.62 21.48
C SER A 101 -11.94 -1.92 21.09
N ILE A 102 -12.08 -1.58 19.81
CA ILE A 102 -13.34 -1.11 19.22
C ILE A 102 -14.15 -2.34 18.83
N THR A 103 -15.43 -2.35 19.16
CA THR A 103 -16.35 -3.45 18.84
C THR A 103 -17.30 -3.09 17.69
N CYS A 104 -17.72 -1.82 17.59
CA CYS A 104 -18.58 -1.34 16.53
C CYS A 104 -18.35 0.15 16.24
N VAL A 105 -18.58 0.52 14.97
CA VAL A 105 -18.60 1.91 14.50
C VAL A 105 -19.85 2.12 13.68
N TYR A 106 -20.72 3.02 14.11
CA TYR A 106 -21.96 3.35 13.40
C TYR A 106 -22.26 4.84 13.45
N HIS A 107 -23.14 5.30 12.57
CA HIS A 107 -23.58 6.69 12.55
C HIS A 107 -24.94 6.85 13.24
N ASP A 108 -25.00 7.69 14.26
CA ASP A 108 -26.25 8.11 14.89
C ASP A 108 -26.84 9.28 14.09
N GLU A 109 -27.89 8.98 13.32
CA GLU A 109 -28.55 9.97 12.47
C GLU A 109 -29.20 11.11 13.28
N SER A 110 -29.61 10.82 14.53
CA SER A 110 -30.27 11.81 15.40
C SER A 110 -29.30 12.85 15.93
N ALA A 111 -28.09 12.42 16.29
CA ALA A 111 -27.02 13.27 16.76
C ALA A 111 -26.13 13.79 15.60
N ASN A 112 -26.28 13.24 14.41
CA ASN A 112 -25.42 13.43 13.24
C ASN A 112 -23.93 13.25 13.62
N LYS A 113 -23.63 12.13 14.32
CA LYS A 113 -22.30 11.78 14.84
C LYS A 113 -21.99 10.30 14.60
N TRP A 114 -20.71 10.00 14.49
CA TRP A 114 -20.20 8.65 14.52
C TRP A 114 -20.05 8.19 15.98
N VAL A 115 -20.58 7.02 16.28
CA VAL A 115 -20.46 6.38 17.59
C VAL A 115 -19.38 5.30 17.50
N ILE A 116 -18.45 5.34 18.42
CA ILE A 116 -17.41 4.32 18.59
C ILE A 116 -17.74 3.54 19.85
N GLU A 117 -18.11 2.28 19.70
CA GLU A 117 -18.29 1.35 20.81
C GLU A 117 -16.95 0.76 21.22
N ILE A 118 -16.67 0.84 22.50
CA ILE A 118 -15.41 0.41 23.10
C ILE A 118 -15.70 -0.75 24.04
N ASP A 119 -14.94 -1.85 23.90
CA ASP A 119 -15.07 -3.00 24.77
C ASP A 119 -14.80 -2.62 26.23
N GLY A 120 -15.76 -2.93 27.11
CA GLY A 120 -15.68 -2.64 28.54
C GLY A 120 -15.69 -1.16 28.94
N ALA A 121 -16.01 -0.22 28.03
CA ALA A 121 -16.05 1.21 28.30
C ALA A 121 -17.29 1.89 27.66
N PRO A 122 -17.70 3.09 28.11
CA PRO A 122 -18.73 3.88 27.46
C PRO A 122 -18.38 4.17 26.01
N HIS A 123 -19.39 4.21 25.12
CA HIS A 123 -19.22 4.67 23.77
C HIS A 123 -18.84 6.15 23.70
N GLU A 124 -18.17 6.54 22.63
CA GLU A 124 -17.77 7.92 22.37
C GLU A 124 -18.27 8.40 21.02
N MET A 125 -18.55 9.71 20.93
CA MET A 125 -19.07 10.33 19.72
C MET A 125 -18.04 11.22 19.04
N PHE A 126 -17.93 11.09 17.71
CA PHE A 126 -17.02 11.82 16.85
C PHE A 126 -17.77 12.42 15.66
N ASP A 127 -17.22 13.51 15.13
CA ASP A 127 -17.76 14.13 13.91
C ASP A 127 -17.35 13.35 12.68
N ARG A 128 -16.18 12.71 12.72
CA ARG A 128 -15.57 12.00 11.59
C ARG A 128 -14.82 10.76 12.04
N VAL A 129 -14.73 9.78 11.14
CA VAL A 129 -14.01 8.54 11.37
C VAL A 129 -13.08 8.24 10.19
N ILE A 130 -11.86 7.82 10.49
CA ILE A 130 -10.94 7.20 9.55
C ILE A 130 -10.77 5.73 9.93
N MET A 131 -11.19 4.83 9.04
CA MET A 131 -10.94 3.40 9.20
C MET A 131 -9.52 3.08 8.68
N ALA A 132 -8.63 2.68 9.59
CA ALA A 132 -7.23 2.37 9.31
C ALA A 132 -6.84 0.98 9.85
N THR A 133 -7.78 0.04 9.82
CA THR A 133 -7.68 -1.31 10.39
C THR A 133 -6.68 -2.22 9.69
N GLY A 134 -6.20 -1.81 8.50
CA GLY A 134 -5.25 -2.56 7.69
C GLY A 134 -5.93 -3.65 6.87
N GLN A 135 -5.23 -4.07 5.79
CA GLN A 135 -5.78 -5.02 4.81
C GLN A 135 -5.20 -6.43 4.93
N ASN A 136 -4.15 -6.59 5.74
CA ASN A 136 -3.41 -7.84 5.86
C ASN A 136 -3.58 -8.45 7.25
N HIS A 137 -4.82 -8.42 7.80
CA HIS A 137 -5.02 -8.95 9.14
C HIS A 137 -5.98 -10.16 9.19
N THR A 138 -6.97 -10.25 8.28
CA THR A 138 -7.90 -11.38 8.21
C THR A 138 -7.43 -12.38 7.16
N PRO A 139 -6.86 -13.54 7.56
CA PRO A 139 -6.36 -14.55 6.64
C PRO A 139 -7.45 -15.10 5.73
N LYS A 140 -7.10 -15.32 4.45
CA LYS A 140 -7.95 -16.06 3.53
C LYS A 140 -7.50 -17.50 3.44
N TYR A 141 -8.39 -18.44 3.77
CA TYR A 141 -8.16 -19.87 3.56
C TYR A 141 -8.88 -20.32 2.28
N PRO A 142 -8.22 -21.11 1.40
CA PRO A 142 -8.86 -21.69 0.25
C PRO A 142 -9.76 -22.85 0.67
N ASP A 143 -10.79 -23.12 -0.09
CA ASP A 143 -11.55 -24.34 0.01
C ASP A 143 -10.76 -25.46 -0.71
N ILE A 144 -10.25 -26.42 0.07
CA ILE A 144 -9.47 -27.57 -0.43
C ILE A 144 -10.27 -28.83 -0.13
N LYS A 145 -10.65 -29.56 -1.17
CA LYS A 145 -11.39 -30.81 -1.06
C LYS A 145 -10.65 -31.81 -0.16
N GLY A 146 -11.31 -32.34 0.85
CA GLY A 146 -10.77 -33.35 1.76
C GLY A 146 -9.77 -32.79 2.79
N ILE A 147 -9.73 -31.47 3.01
CA ILE A 147 -8.80 -30.84 3.97
C ILE A 147 -8.98 -31.37 5.40
N GLU A 148 -10.18 -31.83 5.75
CA GLU A 148 -10.52 -32.46 7.03
C GLU A 148 -9.80 -33.81 7.25
N LEU A 149 -9.28 -34.44 6.19
CA LEU A 149 -8.48 -35.66 6.27
C LEU A 149 -7.01 -35.40 6.63
N PHE A 150 -6.59 -34.12 6.60
CA PHE A 150 -5.21 -33.76 6.88
C PHE A 150 -4.95 -33.68 8.40
N HIS A 151 -4.04 -34.48 8.89
CA HIS A 151 -3.68 -34.53 10.31
C HIS A 151 -2.38 -33.76 10.64
N GLY A 152 -1.71 -33.23 9.61
CA GLY A 152 -0.50 -32.43 9.80
C GLY A 152 -0.81 -31.00 10.25
N GLU A 153 0.24 -30.22 10.43
CA GLU A 153 0.13 -28.83 10.83
C GLU A 153 -0.40 -27.95 9.67
N GLN A 154 -1.33 -27.04 9.99
CA GLN A 154 -1.87 -26.07 9.04
C GLN A 154 -1.61 -24.65 9.54
N LEU A 155 -0.88 -23.86 8.78
CA LEU A 155 -0.50 -22.49 9.11
C LEU A 155 -0.92 -21.54 8.00
N HIS A 156 -1.30 -20.32 8.36
CA HIS A 156 -1.36 -19.23 7.39
C HIS A 156 -0.05 -18.42 7.42
N ALA A 157 0.35 -17.86 6.29
CA ALA A 157 1.54 -17.02 6.20
C ALA A 157 1.57 -15.86 7.22
N LYS A 158 0.42 -15.43 7.72
CA LYS A 158 0.28 -14.48 8.84
C LYS A 158 0.98 -14.97 10.12
N SER A 159 0.91 -16.26 10.40
CA SER A 159 1.50 -16.90 11.59
C SER A 159 2.93 -17.40 11.35
N PHE A 160 3.37 -17.37 10.08
CA PHE A 160 4.69 -17.82 9.67
C PHE A 160 5.66 -16.64 9.71
N LYS A 161 6.54 -16.61 10.69
CA LYS A 161 7.39 -15.46 10.99
C LYS A 161 8.84 -15.58 10.52
N SER A 162 9.21 -16.70 9.91
CA SER A 162 10.56 -16.91 9.36
C SER A 162 10.46 -17.47 7.94
N PRO A 163 10.46 -16.63 6.89
CA PRO A 163 10.58 -17.09 5.53
C PRO A 163 12.04 -17.07 5.08
N GLU A 164 12.62 -18.21 4.85
CA GLU A 164 13.72 -18.30 3.91
C GLU A 164 13.13 -18.47 2.51
N GLY A 165 13.20 -17.40 1.72
CA GLY A 165 13.00 -17.44 0.28
C GLY A 165 11.59 -17.26 -0.27
N PHE A 166 11.37 -16.12 -0.96
CA PHE A 166 10.50 -15.99 -2.16
C PHE A 166 10.80 -14.65 -2.84
N LYS A 167 11.25 -14.66 -4.11
CA LYS A 167 11.48 -13.42 -4.87
C LYS A 167 11.92 -13.72 -6.32
N VAL A 168 11.50 -12.94 -7.33
CA VAL A 168 11.83 -13.17 -8.76
C VAL A 168 12.43 -11.92 -9.47
N LEU A 169 12.51 -10.75 -8.84
CA LEU A 169 13.35 -9.65 -9.31
C LEU A 169 14.53 -9.44 -8.37
N PRO A 170 15.70 -9.04 -8.87
CA PRO A 170 16.84 -8.73 -8.03
C PRO A 170 16.51 -7.48 -7.19
N ARG A 171 16.89 -7.50 -5.90
CA ARG A 171 16.80 -6.31 -5.03
C ARG A 171 17.80 -5.25 -5.42
N VAL A 172 18.93 -5.70 -5.91
CA VAL A 172 20.10 -4.89 -6.15
C VAL A 172 20.58 -5.13 -7.56
N LYS A 173 20.84 -4.06 -8.31
CA LYS A 173 21.54 -4.08 -9.59
C LYS A 173 22.86 -3.34 -9.44
N GLU A 174 23.98 -3.97 -9.77
CA GLU A 174 25.32 -3.38 -9.67
C GLU A 174 25.64 -2.81 -8.26
N GLY A 175 25.16 -3.47 -7.20
CA GLY A 175 25.39 -3.05 -5.81
C GLY A 175 24.39 -1.99 -5.28
N GLU A 176 23.46 -1.50 -6.12
CA GLU A 176 22.49 -0.48 -5.74
C GLU A 176 21.05 -1.01 -5.75
N PRO A 177 20.19 -0.57 -4.84
CA PRO A 177 18.77 -0.91 -4.87
C PRO A 177 18.12 -0.51 -6.20
N VAL A 178 17.28 -1.38 -6.77
CA VAL A 178 16.66 -1.16 -8.08
C VAL A 178 15.76 0.09 -8.10
N ASP A 179 15.16 0.46 -6.98
CA ASP A 179 14.34 1.67 -6.85
C ASP A 179 15.15 2.97 -7.02
N HIS A 180 16.46 2.96 -6.79
CA HIS A 180 17.34 4.10 -7.06
C HIS A 180 17.45 4.44 -8.56
N THR A 181 17.05 3.54 -9.43
CA THR A 181 17.03 3.78 -10.89
C THR A 181 15.81 4.60 -11.34
N ILE A 182 14.80 4.74 -10.48
CA ILE A 182 13.57 5.47 -10.81
C ILE A 182 13.74 6.94 -10.45
N ASN A 183 13.52 7.83 -11.44
CA ASN A 183 13.54 9.28 -11.24
C ASN A 183 12.26 9.94 -11.69
N VAL A 184 12.03 11.19 -11.23
CA VAL A 184 10.80 11.94 -11.51
C VAL A 184 10.61 12.20 -13.00
N ARG A 185 11.69 12.45 -13.75
CA ARG A 185 11.63 12.67 -15.20
C ARG A 185 11.08 11.45 -15.91
N TYR A 186 11.55 10.25 -15.55
CA TYR A 186 11.06 8.99 -16.11
C TYR A 186 9.56 8.81 -15.81
N VAL A 187 9.16 9.00 -14.56
CA VAL A 187 7.74 8.91 -14.14
C VAL A 187 6.87 9.93 -14.89
N THR A 188 7.36 11.18 -15.06
CA THR A 188 6.64 12.22 -15.79
C THR A 188 6.46 11.88 -17.27
N TRP A 189 7.52 11.41 -17.95
CA TRP A 189 7.41 10.98 -19.35
C TRP A 189 6.52 9.77 -19.49
N GLN A 190 6.66 8.79 -18.63
CA GLN A 190 5.83 7.59 -18.63
C GLN A 190 4.35 7.96 -18.51
N ARG A 191 4.01 8.92 -17.64
CA ARG A 191 2.66 9.45 -17.46
C ARG A 191 2.09 10.11 -18.72
N VAL A 192 2.89 10.92 -19.41
CA VAL A 192 2.49 11.56 -20.68
C VAL A 192 2.24 10.49 -21.76
N PHE A 193 3.17 9.55 -21.93
CA PHE A 193 3.02 8.49 -22.90
C PHE A 193 1.85 7.55 -22.59
N GLU A 194 1.62 7.24 -21.33
CA GLU A 194 0.49 6.43 -20.87
C GLU A 194 -0.86 7.01 -21.29
N ARG A 195 -0.98 8.34 -21.25
CA ARG A 195 -2.21 9.03 -21.65
C ARG A 195 -2.56 8.83 -23.14
N PHE A 196 -1.55 8.72 -24.00
CA PHE A 196 -1.73 8.62 -25.47
C PHE A 196 -1.51 7.20 -26.01
N PHE A 197 -0.65 6.40 -25.34
CA PHE A 197 -0.20 5.09 -25.82
C PHE A 197 -0.13 4.05 -24.69
N PRO A 198 -1.24 3.77 -23.98
CA PRO A 198 -1.23 2.93 -22.77
C PRO A 198 -0.69 1.51 -23.03
N SER A 199 -1.08 0.88 -24.14
CA SER A 199 -0.61 -0.47 -24.50
C SER A 199 0.88 -0.53 -24.86
N LEU A 200 1.41 0.54 -25.48
CA LEU A 200 2.83 0.64 -25.77
C LEU A 200 3.67 0.78 -24.51
N VAL A 201 3.22 1.64 -23.59
CA VAL A 201 3.89 1.85 -22.28
C VAL A 201 3.89 0.56 -21.48
N GLU A 202 2.77 -0.17 -21.44
CA GLU A 202 2.68 -1.47 -20.78
C GLU A 202 3.66 -2.47 -21.36
N LYS A 203 3.71 -2.58 -22.70
CA LYS A 203 4.65 -3.47 -23.40
C LYS A 203 6.11 -3.12 -23.10
N LEU A 204 6.47 -1.83 -23.11
CA LEU A 204 7.83 -1.40 -22.81
C LEU A 204 8.20 -1.68 -21.34
N PHE A 205 7.27 -1.46 -20.41
CA PHE A 205 7.49 -1.72 -19.00
C PHE A 205 7.65 -3.23 -18.71
N ASN A 206 6.82 -4.06 -19.33
CA ASN A 206 6.94 -5.52 -19.23
C ASN A 206 8.24 -6.03 -19.86
N ASN A 207 8.66 -5.49 -21.00
CA ASN A 207 9.94 -5.83 -21.61
C ASN A 207 11.14 -5.42 -20.75
N PHE A 208 11.05 -4.27 -20.07
CA PHE A 208 12.07 -3.84 -19.12
C PHE A 208 12.16 -4.82 -17.94
N GLY A 209 11.04 -5.16 -17.32
CA GLY A 209 11.01 -6.15 -16.24
C GLY A 209 11.53 -7.52 -16.67
N LYS A 210 11.14 -7.97 -17.89
CA LYS A 210 11.65 -9.22 -18.45
C LYS A 210 13.17 -9.20 -18.64
N ARG A 211 13.73 -8.10 -19.15
CA ARG A 211 15.19 -7.95 -19.27
C ARG A 211 15.89 -8.05 -17.93
N LEU A 212 15.39 -7.34 -16.90
CA LEU A 212 15.94 -7.43 -15.53
C LEU A 212 15.92 -8.85 -15.00
N GLN A 213 14.84 -9.58 -15.27
CA GLN A 213 14.70 -10.99 -14.88
C GLN A 213 15.69 -11.88 -15.64
N ASP A 214 15.75 -11.75 -16.97
CA ASP A 214 16.61 -12.57 -17.82
C ASP A 214 18.10 -12.30 -17.59
N GLU A 215 18.48 -11.04 -17.22
CA GLU A 215 19.86 -10.67 -16.85
C GLU A 215 20.26 -11.25 -15.49
N ALA A 216 19.30 -11.34 -14.55
CA ALA A 216 19.58 -11.78 -13.18
C ALA A 216 19.44 -13.29 -12.98
N PHE A 217 18.56 -13.95 -13.75
CA PHE A 217 18.15 -15.33 -13.49
C PHE A 217 17.98 -16.16 -14.77
N ASN A 218 18.43 -17.40 -14.74
CA ASN A 218 18.15 -18.39 -15.80
C ASN A 218 16.87 -19.15 -15.44
N ILE A 219 15.70 -18.61 -15.86
CA ILE A 219 14.40 -19.21 -15.54
C ILE A 219 14.12 -20.40 -16.44
N ARG A 220 14.01 -21.61 -15.87
CA ARG A 220 13.68 -22.82 -16.61
C ARG A 220 12.17 -22.96 -16.84
N PRO A 221 11.74 -23.47 -18.00
CA PRO A 221 10.30 -23.63 -18.33
C PRO A 221 9.53 -24.51 -17.36
N GLU A 222 10.18 -25.53 -16.78
CA GLU A 222 9.56 -26.45 -15.83
C GLU A 222 9.13 -25.80 -14.54
N TRP A 223 9.70 -24.64 -14.18
CA TRP A 223 9.28 -23.90 -12.99
C TRP A 223 8.00 -23.10 -13.18
N LYS A 224 7.51 -22.97 -14.42
CA LYS A 224 6.25 -22.28 -14.78
C LYS A 224 6.17 -20.84 -14.27
N LEU A 225 7.31 -20.17 -14.18
CA LEU A 225 7.43 -18.76 -13.80
C LEU A 225 7.35 -17.82 -15.01
N SER A 226 7.26 -18.37 -16.24
CA SER A 226 7.15 -17.64 -17.49
C SER A 226 6.00 -18.24 -18.35
N PRO A 227 5.19 -17.41 -19.04
CA PRO A 227 5.27 -15.95 -19.09
C PRO A 227 4.84 -15.30 -17.78
N ALA A 228 5.59 -14.28 -17.35
CA ALA A 228 5.22 -13.49 -16.18
C ALA A 228 4.03 -12.58 -16.51
N PRO A 229 3.10 -12.37 -15.56
CA PRO A 229 1.99 -11.43 -15.75
C PRO A 229 2.50 -9.98 -15.87
N SER A 230 1.66 -9.09 -16.42
CA SER A 230 2.02 -7.68 -16.60
C SER A 230 2.38 -7.01 -15.28
N LEU A 231 3.55 -6.39 -15.19
CA LEU A 231 4.02 -5.61 -14.04
C LEU A 231 3.12 -4.41 -13.71
N LYS A 232 2.28 -4.00 -14.64
CA LYS A 232 1.31 -2.93 -14.47
C LYS A 232 0.08 -3.38 -13.68
N LYS A 233 -0.23 -4.67 -13.79
CA LYS A 233 -1.43 -5.30 -13.20
C LYS A 233 -1.08 -6.08 -11.94
N TYR A 234 0.18 -6.52 -11.81
CA TYR A 234 0.63 -7.40 -10.72
C TYR A 234 1.93 -6.87 -10.11
N LEU A 235 2.01 -6.89 -8.80
CA LEU A 235 3.25 -6.58 -8.10
C LEU A 235 4.27 -7.70 -8.37
N PRO A 236 5.50 -7.36 -8.78
CA PRO A 236 6.54 -8.36 -8.96
C PRO A 236 6.91 -8.99 -7.64
N LEU A 237 7.26 -10.25 -7.68
CA LEU A 237 7.94 -10.91 -6.60
C LEU A 237 9.43 -10.56 -6.66
N ILE A 238 10.00 -10.03 -5.59
CA ILE A 238 11.42 -9.62 -5.50
C ILE A 238 12.19 -10.67 -4.70
N THR A 239 13.25 -11.33 -5.24
CA THR A 239 13.94 -12.46 -4.59
C THR A 239 15.46 -12.46 -4.76
N ASP A 240 16.15 -13.08 -3.81
CA ASP A 240 17.60 -13.30 -3.88
C ASP A 240 17.95 -14.79 -4.06
N ASN A 241 17.18 -15.72 -3.51
CA ASN A 241 17.57 -17.14 -3.42
C ASN A 241 16.51 -18.16 -3.90
N LEU A 242 15.34 -17.71 -4.42
CA LEU A 242 14.31 -18.63 -4.93
C LEU A 242 14.87 -19.50 -6.07
N ILE A 243 15.62 -18.89 -6.98
CA ILE A 243 16.16 -19.61 -8.17
C ILE A 243 17.15 -20.67 -7.72
N ASP A 244 18.06 -20.35 -6.80
CA ASP A 244 19.00 -21.31 -6.22
C ASP A 244 18.26 -22.46 -5.51
N SER A 245 17.18 -22.15 -4.82
CA SER A 245 16.36 -23.15 -4.14
C SER A 245 15.61 -24.08 -5.12
N LEU A 246 15.17 -23.54 -6.28
CA LEU A 246 14.57 -24.32 -7.36
C LEU A 246 15.62 -25.17 -8.09
N GLU A 247 16.82 -24.61 -8.34
CA GLU A 247 17.92 -25.32 -8.99
C GLU A 247 18.47 -26.47 -8.16
N SER A 248 18.60 -26.26 -6.87
CA SER A 248 19.04 -27.30 -5.92
C SER A 248 17.97 -28.37 -5.64
N GLY A 249 16.72 -28.13 -6.07
CA GLY A 249 15.59 -29.01 -5.77
C GLY A 249 15.09 -28.91 -4.32
N ALA A 250 15.58 -27.94 -3.53
CA ALA A 250 15.05 -27.67 -2.20
C ALA A 250 13.60 -27.15 -2.25
N VAL A 251 13.21 -26.50 -3.36
CA VAL A 251 11.85 -26.10 -3.68
C VAL A 251 11.42 -26.74 -4.99
N LEU A 252 10.23 -27.33 -5.02
CA LEU A 252 9.61 -27.89 -6.23
C LEU A 252 8.41 -27.01 -6.61
N SER A 253 8.42 -26.51 -7.84
CA SER A 253 7.26 -25.82 -8.41
C SER A 253 6.23 -26.83 -8.92
N VAL A 254 4.96 -26.70 -8.50
CA VAL A 254 3.85 -27.55 -8.91
C VAL A 254 2.69 -26.71 -9.42
N GLU A 255 1.81 -27.27 -10.26
CA GLU A 255 0.69 -26.51 -10.84
C GLU A 255 -0.37 -26.11 -9.83
N GLY A 256 -0.60 -26.94 -8.83
CA GLY A 256 -1.60 -26.71 -7.80
C GLY A 256 -1.95 -27.96 -7.03
N VAL A 257 -2.85 -27.81 -6.10
CA VAL A 257 -3.40 -28.86 -5.25
C VAL A 257 -4.84 -29.14 -5.69
N SER A 258 -5.17 -30.39 -6.00
CA SER A 258 -6.54 -30.83 -6.31
C SER A 258 -7.33 -31.20 -5.03
N GLY A 259 -6.64 -31.73 -4.00
CA GLY A 259 -7.27 -32.09 -2.76
C GLY A 259 -6.33 -32.79 -1.78
N VAL A 260 -6.87 -33.09 -0.61
CA VAL A 260 -6.23 -33.96 0.39
C VAL A 260 -6.86 -35.34 0.33
N VAL A 261 -6.03 -36.37 0.22
CA VAL A 261 -6.49 -37.75 0.03
C VAL A 261 -6.08 -38.67 1.17
N GLY A 262 -5.57 -38.15 2.26
CA GLY A 262 -5.20 -38.89 3.47
C GLY A 262 -4.50 -38.04 4.53
N PRO A 263 -4.16 -38.60 5.69
CA PRO A 263 -3.68 -37.88 6.86
C PRO A 263 -2.45 -36.96 6.62
N ASN A 264 -1.61 -37.35 5.67
CA ASN A 264 -0.42 -36.57 5.26
C ASN A 264 -0.21 -36.64 3.73
N LYS A 265 -1.31 -36.78 2.93
CA LYS A 265 -1.25 -36.98 1.50
C LYS A 265 -2.05 -35.91 0.77
N VAL A 266 -1.37 -35.17 -0.07
CA VAL A 266 -1.94 -34.14 -0.92
C VAL A 266 -1.86 -34.61 -2.38
N GLU A 267 -2.97 -34.53 -3.09
CA GLU A 267 -3.04 -34.80 -4.53
C GLU A 267 -2.86 -33.47 -5.28
N LEU A 268 -1.94 -33.50 -6.24
CA LEU A 268 -1.68 -32.36 -7.12
C LEU A 268 -2.63 -32.40 -8.34
N THR A 269 -2.73 -31.27 -9.05
CA THR A 269 -3.58 -31.16 -10.25
C THR A 269 -3.13 -32.07 -11.41
N ASP A 270 -1.87 -32.54 -11.41
CA ASP A 270 -1.35 -33.53 -12.35
C ASP A 270 -1.62 -35.00 -11.93
N GLY A 271 -2.37 -35.21 -10.86
CA GLY A 271 -2.73 -36.52 -10.30
C GLY A 271 -1.66 -37.18 -9.43
N LYS A 272 -0.50 -36.54 -9.25
CA LYS A 272 0.51 -37.06 -8.31
C LYS A 272 0.11 -36.87 -6.87
N VAL A 273 0.38 -37.86 -6.04
CA VAL A 273 0.18 -37.79 -4.59
C VAL A 273 1.53 -37.59 -3.92
N ILE A 274 1.66 -36.55 -3.15
CA ILE A 274 2.85 -36.23 -2.35
C ILE A 274 2.54 -36.34 -0.85
N LYS A 275 3.57 -36.70 -0.06
CA LYS A 275 3.49 -36.64 1.41
C LYS A 275 3.95 -35.27 1.88
N VAL A 276 3.18 -34.69 2.79
CA VAL A 276 3.47 -33.40 3.42
C VAL A 276 3.18 -33.45 4.91
N ASP A 277 4.00 -32.78 5.70
CA ASP A 277 3.85 -32.73 7.15
C ASP A 277 3.15 -31.43 7.58
N THR A 278 3.34 -30.35 6.81
CA THR A 278 2.78 -29.03 7.08
C THR A 278 2.21 -28.41 5.81
N ILE A 279 1.06 -27.76 5.90
CA ILE A 279 0.49 -26.91 4.85
C ILE A 279 0.59 -25.46 5.29
N ILE A 280 1.27 -24.62 4.49
CA ILE A 280 1.38 -23.18 4.72
C ILE A 280 0.55 -22.44 3.67
N TYR A 281 -0.52 -21.80 4.10
CA TYR A 281 -1.42 -21.02 3.25
C TYR A 281 -0.84 -19.63 2.97
N CYS A 282 -0.24 -19.43 1.82
CA CYS A 282 0.17 -18.12 1.30
C CYS A 282 -0.91 -17.51 0.40
N THR A 283 -2.16 -17.62 0.80
CA THR A 283 -3.36 -17.31 0.00
C THR A 283 -3.84 -15.87 0.18
N GLY A 284 -3.08 -15.07 0.93
CA GLY A 284 -3.36 -13.66 1.16
C GLY A 284 -4.48 -13.42 2.17
N TYR A 285 -5.09 -12.24 2.10
CA TYR A 285 -6.01 -11.75 3.11
C TYR A 285 -7.32 -11.29 2.47
N MET A 286 -8.35 -11.20 3.31
CA MET A 286 -9.63 -10.58 2.97
C MET A 286 -9.66 -9.14 3.47
N SER A 287 -10.32 -8.24 2.73
CA SER A 287 -10.73 -6.94 3.27
C SER A 287 -11.76 -7.19 4.37
N ASP A 288 -11.55 -6.56 5.52
CA ASP A 288 -12.38 -6.77 6.70
C ASP A 288 -12.82 -5.40 7.26
N PHE A 289 -14.11 -5.14 7.12
CA PHE A 289 -14.77 -3.94 7.62
C PHE A 289 -15.82 -4.29 8.69
N SER A 290 -15.72 -5.46 9.32
CA SER A 290 -16.68 -5.98 10.30
C SER A 290 -16.86 -5.10 11.54
N LEU A 291 -15.95 -4.18 11.80
CA LEU A 291 -16.11 -3.16 12.84
C LEU A 291 -17.11 -2.06 12.46
N LEU A 292 -17.42 -1.89 11.17
CA LEU A 292 -18.48 -0.97 10.73
C LEU A 292 -19.84 -1.64 10.79
N ASP A 293 -20.86 -0.86 11.16
CA ASP A 293 -22.23 -1.27 10.91
C ASP A 293 -22.38 -1.68 9.44
N PRO A 294 -22.99 -2.83 9.13
CA PRO A 294 -23.11 -3.34 7.75
C PRO A 294 -23.69 -2.33 6.75
N LYS A 295 -24.43 -1.33 7.20
CA LYS A 295 -24.96 -0.24 6.37
C LYS A 295 -23.83 0.57 5.71
N TYR A 296 -22.67 0.67 6.35
CA TYR A 296 -21.54 1.49 5.92
C TYR A 296 -20.35 0.68 5.40
N ASP A 297 -20.48 -0.65 5.35
CA ASP A 297 -19.46 -1.54 4.78
C ASP A 297 -19.31 -1.28 3.28
N PRO A 298 -18.17 -0.82 2.79
CA PRO A 298 -17.96 -0.54 1.37
C PRO A 298 -17.93 -1.81 0.51
N THR A 299 -17.84 -2.99 1.11
CA THR A 299 -17.81 -4.28 0.40
C THR A 299 -19.16 -4.99 0.35
N ARG A 300 -20.20 -4.38 0.91
CA ARG A 300 -21.55 -4.96 0.98
C ARG A 300 -22.11 -5.34 -0.39
N GLU A 301 -21.78 -4.56 -1.41
CA GLU A 301 -22.24 -4.77 -2.78
C GLU A 301 -21.06 -5.13 -3.67
N THR A 302 -21.07 -6.32 -4.24
CA THR A 302 -20.07 -6.77 -5.21
C THR A 302 -20.73 -6.89 -6.59
N THR A 303 -20.09 -6.33 -7.62
CA THR A 303 -20.62 -6.45 -8.99
C THR A 303 -20.54 -7.91 -9.46
N PRO A 304 -21.56 -8.41 -10.20
CA PRO A 304 -21.56 -9.77 -10.72
C PRO A 304 -20.32 -10.09 -11.57
N ASP A 305 -19.88 -9.14 -12.39
CA ASP A 305 -18.72 -9.30 -13.26
C ASP A 305 -17.42 -9.50 -12.46
N TRP A 306 -17.25 -8.75 -11.36
CA TRP A 306 -16.12 -8.96 -10.46
C TRP A 306 -16.21 -10.31 -9.73
N ALA A 307 -17.38 -10.67 -9.23
CA ALA A 307 -17.59 -11.94 -8.53
C ALA A 307 -17.30 -13.15 -9.45
N ALA A 308 -17.63 -13.04 -10.74
CA ALA A 308 -17.38 -14.07 -11.76
C ALA A 308 -15.93 -14.08 -12.27
N ALA A 309 -15.18 -12.99 -12.10
CA ALA A 309 -13.81 -12.90 -12.57
C ALA A 309 -12.90 -13.84 -11.78
N ARG A 310 -12.14 -14.71 -12.47
CA ARG A 310 -11.22 -15.67 -11.85
C ARG A 310 -10.21 -15.01 -10.90
N GLY A 311 -9.76 -13.82 -11.24
CA GLY A 311 -8.75 -13.06 -10.49
C GLY A 311 -9.26 -12.40 -9.23
N SER A 312 -10.57 -12.26 -9.05
CA SER A 312 -11.19 -11.79 -7.81
C SER A 312 -10.88 -12.71 -6.63
N ARG A 313 -10.75 -14.01 -6.93
CA ARG A 313 -10.55 -15.07 -5.94
C ARG A 313 -11.53 -14.99 -4.78
N GLY A 314 -12.77 -14.57 -5.06
CA GLY A 314 -13.83 -14.38 -4.04
C GLY A 314 -13.55 -13.27 -3.03
N LYS A 315 -12.65 -12.33 -3.32
CA LYS A 315 -12.45 -11.13 -2.51
C LYS A 315 -13.48 -10.07 -2.92
N PRO A 316 -14.15 -9.41 -1.96
CA PRO A 316 -15.07 -8.34 -2.28
C PRO A 316 -14.33 -7.10 -2.80
N LEU A 317 -15.00 -6.31 -3.64
CA LEU A 317 -14.46 -5.08 -4.22
C LEU A 317 -15.06 -3.88 -3.48
N PRO A 318 -14.25 -3.06 -2.78
CA PRO A 318 -14.78 -1.92 -2.03
C PRO A 318 -15.31 -0.82 -2.95
N ARG A 319 -16.52 -0.33 -2.68
CA ARG A 319 -17.13 0.83 -3.34
C ARG A 319 -16.73 2.11 -2.61
N LEU A 320 -15.53 2.62 -2.90
CA LEU A 320 -14.96 3.83 -2.31
C LEU A 320 -14.53 4.80 -3.41
N TYR A 321 -14.88 6.07 -3.28
CA TYR A 321 -14.36 7.09 -4.20
C TYR A 321 -12.85 7.22 -4.02
N GLN A 322 -12.11 6.97 -5.10
CA GLN A 322 -10.64 6.92 -5.14
C GLN A 322 -9.99 5.94 -4.14
N GLY A 323 -10.74 4.95 -3.66
CA GLY A 323 -10.28 4.04 -2.62
C GLY A 323 -10.11 4.69 -1.24
N VAL A 324 -10.66 5.88 -1.03
CA VAL A 324 -10.45 6.70 0.19
C VAL A 324 -11.75 7.13 0.84
N PHE A 325 -12.72 7.65 0.09
CA PHE A 325 -13.93 8.25 0.65
C PHE A 325 -15.14 7.32 0.56
N SER A 326 -15.91 7.24 1.65
CA SER A 326 -17.26 6.65 1.63
C SER A 326 -18.13 7.38 0.61
N LEU A 327 -18.93 6.65 -0.17
CA LEU A 327 -19.91 7.26 -1.08
C LEU A 327 -21.08 7.88 -0.32
N SER A 328 -21.52 7.26 0.77
CA SER A 328 -22.65 7.77 1.56
C SER A 328 -22.27 8.91 2.51
N HIS A 329 -21.06 8.91 3.05
CA HIS A 329 -20.60 9.87 4.05
C HIS A 329 -19.19 10.41 3.73
N PRO A 330 -18.97 11.01 2.53
CA PRO A 330 -17.61 11.37 2.10
C PRO A 330 -16.94 12.46 2.96
N HIS A 331 -17.74 13.27 3.65
CA HIS A 331 -17.25 14.35 4.50
C HIS A 331 -17.03 13.93 5.97
N SER A 332 -17.34 12.67 6.32
CA SER A 332 -17.21 12.20 7.70
C SER A 332 -16.71 10.76 7.85
N LEU A 333 -16.65 9.97 6.76
CA LEU A 333 -16.10 8.61 6.78
C LEU A 333 -15.06 8.43 5.67
N ALA A 334 -13.84 8.09 6.06
CA ALA A 334 -12.75 7.80 5.15
C ALA A 334 -12.02 6.50 5.52
N PHE A 335 -11.28 5.95 4.54
CA PHE A 335 -10.60 4.68 4.66
C PHE A 335 -9.12 4.85 4.29
N GLN A 336 -8.25 4.20 5.06
CA GLN A 336 -6.82 4.13 4.78
C GLN A 336 -6.43 2.68 4.43
N GLY A 337 -5.57 2.55 3.41
CA GLY A 337 -5.09 1.25 2.96
C GLY A 337 -5.94 0.58 1.87
N ALA A 338 -7.03 1.18 1.42
CA ALA A 338 -7.83 0.64 0.32
C ALA A 338 -7.35 1.06 -1.08
N VAL A 339 -6.06 1.40 -1.21
CA VAL A 339 -5.37 1.74 -2.45
C VAL A 339 -4.11 0.91 -2.59
N ALA A 340 -3.94 0.25 -3.73
CA ALA A 340 -2.74 -0.48 -4.09
C ALA A 340 -2.25 -0.05 -5.47
N LEU A 341 -0.99 0.35 -5.54
CA LEU A 341 -0.30 0.69 -6.78
C LEU A 341 1.22 0.44 -6.62
N THR A 342 1.97 0.55 -7.71
CA THR A 342 3.42 0.30 -7.75
C THR A 342 4.26 1.41 -7.11
N MET A 343 3.77 2.02 -6.03
CA MET A 343 4.47 3.01 -5.22
C MET A 343 4.57 2.53 -3.77
N GLY A 344 5.43 3.15 -2.98
CA GLY A 344 5.56 2.83 -1.57
C GLY A 344 4.25 3.08 -0.80
N GLN A 345 3.78 2.08 -0.05
CA GLN A 345 2.51 2.18 0.71
C GLN A 345 2.52 3.32 1.73
N PHE A 346 3.67 3.65 2.31
CA PHE A 346 3.78 4.76 3.28
C PHE A 346 3.42 6.11 2.64
N GLN A 347 3.97 6.39 1.46
CA GLN A 347 3.67 7.64 0.74
C GLN A 347 2.23 7.69 0.21
N ILE A 348 1.66 6.54 -0.22
CA ILE A 348 0.26 6.47 -0.67
C ILE A 348 -0.68 6.85 0.47
N ASN A 349 -0.45 6.27 1.65
CA ASN A 349 -1.30 6.52 2.80
C ASN A 349 -1.09 7.91 3.40
N ASP A 350 0.11 8.46 3.31
CA ASP A 350 0.36 9.85 3.67
C ASP A 350 -0.39 10.81 2.73
N LEU A 351 -0.28 10.61 1.41
CA LEU A 351 -1.04 11.39 0.41
C LEU A 351 -2.55 11.28 0.58
N SER A 352 -3.08 10.07 0.79
CA SER A 352 -4.53 9.89 0.98
C SER A 352 -5.02 10.56 2.26
N SER A 353 -4.28 10.46 3.37
CA SER A 353 -4.64 11.16 4.62
C SER A 353 -4.55 12.67 4.50
N MET A 354 -3.55 13.20 3.77
CA MET A 354 -3.50 14.63 3.42
C MET A 354 -4.71 15.05 2.59
N ALA A 355 -5.12 14.25 1.59
CA ALA A 355 -6.30 14.52 0.78
C ALA A 355 -7.58 14.56 1.64
N VAL A 356 -7.74 13.59 2.53
CA VAL A 356 -8.86 13.53 3.49
C VAL A 356 -8.93 14.80 4.33
N THR A 357 -7.82 15.21 4.93
CA THR A 357 -7.80 16.39 5.79
C THR A 357 -8.08 17.69 5.02
N GLN A 358 -7.60 17.83 3.77
CA GLN A 358 -7.89 19.02 2.96
C GLN A 358 -9.37 19.10 2.53
N VAL A 359 -9.98 17.95 2.21
CA VAL A 359 -11.42 17.87 1.93
C VAL A 359 -12.24 18.22 3.18
N TRP A 360 -11.91 17.64 4.33
CA TRP A 360 -12.64 17.86 5.57
C TRP A 360 -12.46 19.26 6.15
N LYS A 361 -11.39 19.97 5.78
CA LYS A 361 -11.21 21.41 6.06
C LYS A 361 -11.87 22.33 5.03
N GLY A 362 -12.54 21.78 4.03
CA GLY A 362 -13.19 22.57 2.97
C GLY A 362 -12.23 23.27 2.01
N ARG A 363 -10.94 22.91 2.01
CA ARG A 363 -9.92 23.50 1.13
C ARG A 363 -9.85 22.77 -0.22
N SER A 364 -10.38 21.56 -0.29
CA SER A 364 -10.54 20.79 -1.53
C SER A 364 -11.97 20.27 -1.62
N ALA A 365 -12.57 20.39 -2.78
CA ALA A 365 -13.91 19.91 -3.05
C ALA A 365 -13.89 18.47 -3.56
N LEU A 366 -14.90 17.70 -3.20
CA LEU A 366 -15.26 16.46 -3.87
C LEU A 366 -16.25 16.75 -4.99
N PRO A 367 -16.29 15.91 -6.03
CA PRO A 367 -17.37 15.99 -7.03
C PRO A 367 -18.74 15.71 -6.38
N PRO A 368 -19.85 16.05 -7.08
CA PRO A 368 -21.17 15.62 -6.69
C PRO A 368 -21.23 14.09 -6.52
N GLN A 369 -22.14 13.62 -5.68
CA GLN A 369 -22.27 12.20 -5.35
C GLN A 369 -22.41 11.32 -6.61
N GLU A 370 -23.27 11.72 -7.55
CA GLU A 370 -23.47 10.98 -8.79
C GLU A 370 -22.18 10.81 -9.61
N GLU A 371 -21.31 11.85 -9.66
CA GLU A 371 -20.02 11.76 -10.35
C GLU A 371 -19.04 10.85 -9.60
N MET A 372 -19.10 10.83 -8.26
CA MET A 372 -18.28 9.91 -7.46
C MET A 372 -18.70 8.45 -7.69
N GLU A 373 -20.00 8.18 -7.73
CA GLU A 373 -20.58 6.86 -8.01
C GLU A 373 -20.18 6.38 -9.42
N GLN A 374 -20.34 7.23 -10.44
CA GLN A 374 -19.92 6.94 -11.81
C GLN A 374 -18.40 6.67 -11.91
N ALA A 375 -17.59 7.41 -11.15
CA ALA A 375 -16.15 7.18 -11.11
C ALA A 375 -15.81 5.82 -10.48
N VAL A 376 -16.53 5.40 -9.45
CA VAL A 376 -16.38 4.08 -8.82
C VAL A 376 -16.83 2.98 -9.79
N ASP A 377 -17.94 3.13 -10.45
CA ASP A 377 -18.46 2.15 -11.43
C ASP A 377 -17.49 1.99 -12.61
N LYS A 378 -16.94 3.10 -13.11
CA LYS A 378 -15.91 3.08 -14.15
C LYS A 378 -14.63 2.38 -13.70
N HIS A 379 -14.22 2.59 -12.45
CA HIS A 379 -13.09 1.91 -11.85
C HIS A 379 -13.35 0.40 -11.70
N HIS A 380 -14.55 0.01 -11.26
CA HIS A 380 -14.95 -1.39 -11.14
C HIS A 380 -14.96 -2.09 -12.51
N ALA A 381 -15.49 -1.44 -13.55
CA ALA A 381 -15.42 -1.98 -14.91
C ALA A 381 -13.96 -2.16 -15.38
N TRP A 382 -13.09 -1.19 -15.09
CA TRP A 382 -11.67 -1.27 -15.46
C TRP A 382 -10.92 -2.41 -14.76
N ILE A 383 -11.17 -2.65 -13.46
CA ILE A 383 -10.43 -3.69 -12.70
C ILE A 383 -10.91 -5.11 -13.02
N VAL A 384 -12.13 -5.29 -13.55
CA VAL A 384 -12.65 -6.59 -13.99
C VAL A 384 -11.83 -7.13 -15.17
N GLU A 385 -11.40 -6.29 -16.10
CA GLU A 385 -10.61 -6.72 -17.27
C GLU A 385 -9.32 -7.47 -16.86
N PRO A 386 -8.39 -6.88 -16.06
CA PRO A 386 -7.23 -7.61 -15.59
C PRO A 386 -7.57 -8.81 -14.68
N ALA A 387 -8.70 -8.76 -13.96
CA ALA A 387 -9.13 -9.87 -13.10
C ALA A 387 -9.61 -11.10 -13.90
N GLN A 388 -10.03 -10.95 -15.14
CA GLN A 388 -10.33 -12.08 -16.03
C GLN A 388 -9.07 -12.84 -16.41
N GLU A 389 -7.93 -12.14 -16.58
CA GLU A 389 -6.65 -12.73 -16.97
C GLU A 389 -5.94 -13.41 -15.80
N GLY A 390 -6.05 -12.86 -14.59
CA GLY A 390 -5.35 -13.39 -13.42
C GLY A 390 -5.68 -12.69 -12.11
N SER A 391 -4.97 -13.06 -11.04
CA SER A 391 -5.23 -12.53 -9.69
C SER A 391 -4.93 -11.04 -9.60
N VAL A 392 -5.90 -10.25 -9.13
CA VAL A 392 -5.76 -8.81 -8.91
C VAL A 392 -6.12 -8.47 -7.46
N LEU A 393 -5.41 -7.51 -6.87
CA LEU A 393 -5.80 -6.95 -5.58
C LEU A 393 -7.03 -6.06 -5.76
N PRO A 394 -8.11 -6.23 -4.98
CA PRO A 394 -9.30 -5.38 -5.08
C PRO A 394 -9.03 -3.87 -4.97
N GLN A 395 -7.91 -3.51 -4.33
CA GLN A 395 -7.50 -2.13 -4.10
C GLN A 395 -6.64 -1.54 -5.23
N THR A 396 -6.37 -2.31 -6.28
CA THR A 396 -5.55 -1.84 -7.42
C THR A 396 -6.24 -0.67 -8.11
N VAL A 397 -5.53 0.43 -8.27
CA VAL A 397 -5.98 1.64 -8.98
C VAL A 397 -5.03 1.98 -10.13
N ASN A 398 -5.52 2.80 -11.08
CA ASN A 398 -4.62 3.34 -12.10
C ASN A 398 -3.62 4.32 -11.43
N PRO A 399 -2.30 4.03 -11.43
CA PRO A 399 -1.33 4.75 -10.62
C PRO A 399 -1.21 6.22 -10.99
N TYR A 400 -1.33 6.56 -12.27
CA TYR A 400 -1.14 7.93 -12.74
C TYR A 400 -2.36 8.80 -12.45
N GLN A 401 -3.56 8.28 -12.71
CA GLN A 401 -4.81 8.99 -12.46
C GLN A 401 -4.99 9.22 -10.96
N TRP A 402 -4.71 8.20 -10.17
CA TRP A 402 -4.82 8.30 -8.71
C TRP A 402 -3.80 9.29 -8.13
N ALA A 403 -2.54 9.23 -8.57
CA ALA A 403 -1.51 10.16 -8.10
C ALA A 403 -1.82 11.62 -8.47
N ASP A 404 -2.39 11.87 -9.66
CA ASP A 404 -2.83 13.19 -10.07
C ASP A 404 -3.93 13.73 -9.17
N TRP A 405 -4.95 12.91 -8.96
CA TRP A 405 -6.05 13.25 -8.06
C TRP A 405 -5.54 13.50 -6.63
N ALA A 406 -4.71 12.60 -6.10
CA ALA A 406 -4.20 12.69 -4.74
C ALA A 406 -3.37 13.96 -4.54
N ASN A 407 -2.47 14.28 -5.48
CA ASN A 407 -1.65 15.50 -5.44
C ASN A 407 -2.50 16.77 -5.51
N GLN A 408 -3.50 16.80 -6.39
CA GLN A 408 -4.40 17.95 -6.53
C GLN A 408 -5.25 18.13 -5.27
N THR A 409 -5.81 17.04 -4.73
CA THR A 409 -6.69 17.08 -3.57
C THR A 409 -5.93 17.39 -2.28
N ALA A 410 -4.78 16.75 -2.06
CA ALA A 410 -3.88 17.04 -0.96
C ALA A 410 -3.22 18.44 -1.09
N GLY A 411 -3.20 19.01 -2.29
CA GLY A 411 -2.60 20.32 -2.54
C GLY A 411 -1.08 20.32 -2.36
N THR A 412 -0.39 19.28 -2.88
CA THR A 412 1.06 19.16 -2.74
C THR A 412 1.87 20.14 -3.56
N GLY A 413 1.26 20.73 -4.59
CA GLY A 413 1.94 21.60 -5.57
C GLY A 413 2.72 20.84 -6.65
N VAL A 414 2.86 19.51 -6.52
CA VAL A 414 3.68 18.70 -7.46
C VAL A 414 3.16 18.81 -8.89
N ASN A 415 1.84 18.71 -9.08
CA ASN A 415 1.25 18.79 -10.42
C ASN A 415 1.47 20.16 -11.08
N GLU A 416 1.50 21.23 -10.30
CA GLU A 416 1.66 22.61 -10.77
C GLU A 416 3.13 22.97 -11.04
N TYR A 417 4.02 22.63 -10.08
CA TYR A 417 5.43 23.04 -10.15
C TYR A 417 6.29 22.12 -11.03
N LEU A 418 5.91 20.85 -11.19
CA LEU A 418 6.59 19.91 -12.09
C LEU A 418 5.80 19.62 -13.36
N GLY A 419 4.67 20.31 -13.56
CA GLY A 419 3.86 20.28 -14.78
C GLY A 419 4.30 21.30 -15.83
N TRP A 420 3.62 21.26 -16.97
CA TRP A 420 3.89 22.13 -18.15
C TRP A 420 3.23 23.50 -18.06
N GLY A 421 2.56 23.83 -16.94
CA GLY A 421 1.90 25.13 -16.72
C GLY A 421 2.89 26.24 -16.36
N TRP A 422 2.35 27.48 -16.28
CA TRP A 422 3.16 28.67 -15.94
C TRP A 422 3.97 28.54 -14.65
N LYS A 423 3.43 27.91 -13.60
CA LYS A 423 4.15 27.69 -12.34
C LYS A 423 5.37 26.78 -12.54
N GLY A 424 5.24 25.74 -13.36
CA GLY A 424 6.35 24.82 -13.67
C GLY A 424 7.47 25.53 -14.45
N TRP A 425 7.13 26.28 -15.48
CA TRP A 425 8.11 27.07 -16.24
C TRP A 425 8.78 28.13 -15.37
N LYS A 426 8.01 28.87 -14.54
CA LYS A 426 8.56 29.86 -13.60
C LYS A 426 9.53 29.19 -12.61
N PHE A 427 9.17 28.06 -12.04
CA PHE A 427 10.03 27.30 -11.13
C PHE A 427 11.33 26.86 -11.81
N TRP A 428 11.23 26.32 -13.03
CA TRP A 428 12.41 25.93 -13.81
C TRP A 428 13.36 27.13 -14.08
N PHE A 429 12.83 28.29 -14.42
CA PHE A 429 13.63 29.50 -14.64
C PHE A 429 14.25 30.05 -13.34
N GLN A 430 13.52 30.03 -12.24
CA GLN A 430 13.98 30.58 -10.96
C GLN A 430 14.97 29.67 -10.24
N GLU A 431 14.76 28.34 -10.30
CA GLU A 431 15.58 27.37 -9.60
C GLU A 431 16.01 26.19 -10.51
N PRO A 432 16.75 26.45 -11.61
CA PRO A 432 17.06 25.44 -12.62
C PRO A 432 17.89 24.28 -12.05
N ARG A 433 18.79 24.55 -11.10
CA ARG A 433 19.61 23.54 -10.43
C ARG A 433 18.74 22.60 -9.59
N PHE A 434 17.87 23.17 -8.75
CA PHE A 434 17.01 22.34 -7.90
C PHE A 434 15.95 21.60 -8.71
N CYS A 435 15.40 22.20 -9.75
CA CYS A 435 14.53 21.51 -10.70
C CYS A 435 15.26 20.33 -11.36
N SER A 436 16.51 20.49 -11.75
CA SER A 436 17.31 19.39 -12.29
C SER A 436 17.55 18.27 -11.28
N VAL A 437 17.81 18.59 -10.01
CA VAL A 437 17.92 17.62 -8.91
C VAL A 437 16.61 16.86 -8.71
N LEU A 438 15.48 17.57 -8.63
CA LEU A 438 14.15 16.96 -8.50
C LEU A 438 13.81 16.02 -9.66
N MET A 439 14.06 16.45 -10.89
CA MET A 439 13.67 15.67 -12.08
C MET A 439 14.62 14.51 -12.38
N GLY A 440 15.90 14.65 -12.07
CA GLY A 440 16.94 13.67 -12.40
C GLY A 440 17.44 12.83 -11.23
N GLY A 441 17.11 13.20 -10.00
CA GLY A 441 17.46 12.46 -8.79
C GLY A 441 16.57 11.24 -8.53
N VAL A 442 16.93 10.48 -7.50
CA VAL A 442 16.13 9.35 -7.03
C VAL A 442 14.73 9.83 -6.65
N TYR A 443 13.71 9.10 -7.10
CA TYR A 443 12.33 9.39 -6.71
C TYR A 443 12.15 9.19 -5.19
N SER A 444 11.77 10.25 -4.51
CA SER A 444 11.61 10.26 -3.05
C SER A 444 10.23 10.79 -2.64
N PRO A 445 9.60 10.22 -1.59
CA PRO A 445 8.33 10.72 -1.06
C PRO A 445 8.36 12.19 -0.62
N HIS A 446 9.52 12.73 -0.32
CA HIS A 446 9.69 14.11 0.16
C HIS A 446 9.29 15.17 -0.88
N ILE A 447 9.20 14.78 -2.15
CA ILE A 447 8.68 15.63 -3.24
C ILE A 447 7.27 16.17 -2.93
N TYR A 448 6.47 15.40 -2.20
CA TYR A 448 5.10 15.77 -1.84
C TYR A 448 5.01 16.81 -0.71
N ARG A 449 6.13 17.17 -0.10
CA ARG A 449 6.23 18.18 0.98
C ARG A 449 7.15 19.36 0.64
N VAL A 450 7.69 19.41 -0.58
CA VAL A 450 8.70 20.42 -0.97
C VAL A 450 8.08 21.77 -1.33
N PHE A 451 6.93 21.77 -2.03
CA PHE A 451 6.29 22.99 -2.48
C PHE A 451 5.29 23.54 -1.49
N ASP A 452 5.03 24.83 -1.53
CA ASP A 452 3.90 25.42 -0.83
C ASP A 452 2.58 24.99 -1.50
N GLY A 453 1.59 24.68 -0.68
CA GLY A 453 0.30 24.18 -1.15
C GLY A 453 -0.77 24.25 -0.06
N LYS A 454 -1.84 23.48 -0.19
CA LYS A 454 -2.93 23.47 0.80
C LYS A 454 -2.50 22.84 2.12
N ARG A 455 -1.71 21.75 2.04
CA ARG A 455 -1.13 21.07 3.19
C ARG A 455 0.16 21.77 3.62
N LYS A 456 0.61 21.54 4.86
CA LYS A 456 1.88 22.08 5.36
C LYS A 456 3.07 21.50 4.59
N ARG A 457 4.00 22.34 4.16
CA ARG A 457 5.27 21.88 3.62
C ARG A 457 6.20 21.42 4.74
N TRP A 458 7.17 20.58 4.40
CA TRP A 458 8.23 20.20 5.32
C TRP A 458 9.52 20.97 4.99
N GLY A 459 10.04 21.72 5.97
CA GLY A 459 11.24 22.54 5.75
C GLY A 459 12.50 21.75 5.40
N GLY A 460 12.59 20.49 5.83
CA GLY A 460 13.68 19.56 5.52
C GLY A 460 13.62 18.91 4.12
N ALA A 461 12.49 19.01 3.42
CA ALA A 461 12.25 18.27 2.17
C ALA A 461 13.33 18.54 1.10
N ARG A 462 13.70 19.80 0.90
CA ARG A 462 14.75 20.17 -0.07
C ARG A 462 16.11 19.58 0.28
N THR A 463 16.52 19.74 1.53
CA THR A 463 17.81 19.23 2.03
C THR A 463 17.92 17.72 1.86
N GLU A 464 16.84 17.00 2.18
CA GLU A 464 16.80 15.56 2.08
C GLU A 464 16.81 15.07 0.62
N ILE A 465 16.08 15.71 -0.27
CA ILE A 465 16.11 15.42 -1.71
C ILE A 465 17.53 15.66 -2.28
N GLU A 466 18.18 16.76 -1.92
CA GLU A 466 19.55 17.06 -2.34
C GLU A 466 20.55 16.05 -1.75
N ARG A 467 20.35 15.58 -0.51
CA ARG A 467 21.15 14.53 0.11
C ARG A 467 21.04 13.21 -0.67
N LEU A 468 19.83 12.76 -0.96
CA LEU A 468 19.58 11.54 -1.73
C LEU A 468 20.19 11.63 -3.14
N TYR A 469 20.09 12.79 -3.78
CA TYR A 469 20.71 13.02 -5.07
C TYR A 469 22.23 12.88 -5.02
N LYS A 470 22.89 13.42 -3.99
CA LYS A 470 24.34 13.28 -3.79
C LYS A 470 24.73 11.83 -3.58
N VAL A 471 24.08 11.12 -2.65
CA VAL A 471 24.34 9.70 -2.37
C VAL A 471 24.24 8.85 -3.63
N ALA A 472 23.23 9.07 -4.48
CA ALA A 472 23.05 8.32 -5.71
C ALA A 472 24.10 8.64 -6.80
N ASN A 473 24.74 9.83 -6.75
CA ASN A 473 25.72 10.27 -7.77
C ASN A 473 27.18 10.19 -7.30
N GLU A 474 27.43 10.09 -5.99
CA GLU A 474 28.78 9.96 -5.39
C GLU A 474 29.25 8.49 -5.35
N LYS A 475 28.85 7.66 -6.32
CA LYS A 475 29.31 6.27 -6.41
C LYS A 475 30.83 6.21 -6.36
N PRO A 476 31.42 5.31 -5.55
CA PRO A 476 32.82 4.97 -5.74
C PRO A 476 32.93 4.42 -7.17
N LYS A 477 33.77 5.05 -7.99
CA LYS A 477 34.18 4.46 -9.26
C LYS A 477 34.80 3.11 -8.91
N VAL A 478 34.06 2.03 -9.13
CA VAL A 478 34.61 0.69 -9.04
C VAL A 478 35.63 0.64 -10.17
N ASN A 479 36.93 0.65 -9.78
CA ASN A 479 38.03 0.39 -10.67
C ASN A 479 38.02 -1.05 -11.13
#